data_9a0400301286c2c626df5564498f8696
#
_entry.id   9a0400301286c2c626df5564498f8696
#
_cell.length_a   1.000
_cell.length_b   1.000
_cell.length_c   1.000
_cell.angle_alpha   90.00
_cell.angle_beta   90.00
_cell.angle_gamma   90.00
#
_symmetry.space_group_name_H-M   'P 1'
#
loop_
_entity.id
_entity.type
_entity.pdbx_description
1 polymer ?
#
loop_
_entity_poly.entity_id
_entity_poly.type
_entity_poly.pdbx_seq_one_letter_code
_entity_poly.pdbx_strand_id
1 'polypeptide(L)'
;MARIYVASSWRNQYFPEVVTRLREAGHEVYDFRNPPHGGAGFHWTDIDPAAPGWTFDQYREGLHHPLAERQFAADLDALRWADTCVLVLPCGRSAHTEAGWMAGAGKRVIVYIPEMQEPELMYKLFDGVAGTLDELIATL
;
A
#
# COMPACT_ATOMS: atom_id res chain seq x y z
N MET A 1 -6.39 2.73 19.06
CA MET A 1 -5.39 3.33 18.16
C MET A 1 -4.64 2.21 17.44
N ALA A 2 -4.60 2.26 16.12
CA ALA A 2 -3.93 1.27 15.28
C ALA A 2 -2.67 1.87 14.64
N ARG A 3 -1.74 1.00 14.24
CA ARG A 3 -0.60 1.32 13.39
C ARG A 3 -0.96 0.86 11.97
N ILE A 4 -1.21 1.79 11.10
CA ILE A 4 -1.83 1.54 9.81
C ILE A 4 -0.84 1.71 8.66
N TYR A 5 -0.73 0.68 7.82
CA TYR A 5 -0.10 0.76 6.51
C TYR A 5 -1.19 1.07 5.49
N VAL A 6 -1.10 2.20 4.83
CA VAL A 6 -2.06 2.55 3.76
C VAL A 6 -1.45 2.11 2.43
N ALA A 7 -2.03 1.07 1.86
CA ALA A 7 -1.63 0.52 0.57
C ALA A 7 -2.46 1.13 -0.55
N SER A 8 -1.83 1.69 -1.56
CA SER A 8 -2.50 2.29 -2.70
C SER A 8 -1.53 2.55 -3.85
N SER A 9 -2.02 3.13 -4.92
CA SER A 9 -1.22 3.59 -6.04
C SER A 9 -0.71 5.01 -5.81
N TRP A 10 0.47 5.34 -6.34
CA TRP A 10 0.99 6.70 -6.39
C TRP A 10 0.02 7.69 -7.06
N ARG A 11 -0.82 7.21 -7.96
CA ARG A 11 -1.78 8.02 -8.73
C ARG A 11 -3.14 8.14 -8.06
N ASN A 12 -3.35 7.48 -6.92
CA ASN A 12 -4.65 7.50 -6.25
C ASN A 12 -4.94 8.89 -5.67
N GLN A 13 -6.03 9.50 -6.13
CA GLN A 13 -6.43 10.84 -5.70
C GLN A 13 -7.04 10.88 -4.30
N TYR A 14 -7.51 9.75 -3.79
CA TYR A 14 -8.13 9.65 -2.46
C TYR A 14 -7.12 9.45 -1.34
N PHE A 15 -5.92 9.03 -1.69
CA PHE A 15 -4.89 8.64 -0.72
C PHE A 15 -4.57 9.73 0.31
N PRO A 16 -4.34 11.01 -0.06
CA PRO A 16 -4.01 12.05 0.91
C PRO A 16 -5.10 12.27 1.95
N GLU A 17 -6.36 12.27 1.55
CA GLU A 17 -7.49 12.44 2.45
C GLU A 17 -7.61 11.25 3.41
N VAL A 18 -7.42 10.04 2.91
CA VAL A 18 -7.45 8.84 3.75
C VAL A 18 -6.39 8.94 4.85
N VAL A 19 -5.16 9.28 4.51
CA VAL A 19 -4.08 9.46 5.49
C VAL A 19 -4.44 10.50 6.53
N THR A 20 -4.93 11.65 6.09
CA THR A 20 -5.34 12.74 6.99
C THR A 20 -6.43 12.29 7.96
N ARG A 21 -7.49 11.70 7.44
CA ARG A 21 -8.64 11.26 8.25
C ARG A 21 -8.26 10.17 9.25
N LEU A 22 -7.40 9.24 8.88
CA LEU A 22 -6.91 8.21 9.79
C LEU A 22 -6.08 8.82 10.93
N ARG A 23 -5.23 9.77 10.64
CA ARG A 23 -4.44 10.48 11.66
C ARG A 23 -5.34 11.33 12.58
N GLU A 24 -6.31 12.03 12.04
CA GLU A 24 -7.29 12.78 12.83
C GLU A 24 -8.10 11.88 13.76
N ALA A 25 -8.35 10.65 13.36
CA ALA A 25 -9.01 9.64 14.20
C ALA A 25 -8.09 9.03 15.27
N GLY A 26 -6.85 9.46 15.36
CA GLY A 26 -5.91 9.06 16.41
C GLY A 26 -5.02 7.86 16.07
N HIS A 27 -4.96 7.45 14.81
CA HIS A 27 -4.11 6.33 14.39
C HIS A 27 -2.72 6.81 13.97
N GLU A 28 -1.73 5.94 14.11
CA GLU A 28 -0.42 6.11 13.50
C GLU A 28 -0.49 5.56 12.07
N VAL A 29 -0.02 6.35 11.08
CA VAL A 29 -0.16 5.99 9.67
C VAL A 29 1.19 6.06 8.96
N TYR A 30 1.55 4.96 8.30
CA TYR A 30 2.65 4.95 7.36
C TYR A 30 2.16 5.44 6.00
N ASP A 31 2.72 6.56 5.57
CA ASP A 31 2.44 7.19 4.28
C ASP A 31 3.65 6.94 3.37
N PHE A 32 3.50 6.05 2.39
CA PHE A 32 4.61 5.69 1.50
C PHE A 32 5.04 6.83 0.57
N ARG A 33 4.21 7.84 0.40
CA ARG A 33 4.55 9.04 -0.39
C ARG A 33 5.43 10.00 0.39
N ASN A 34 5.35 9.97 1.71
CA ASN A 34 6.13 10.81 2.63
C ASN A 34 6.68 9.94 3.77
N PRO A 35 7.59 9.00 3.46
CA PRO A 35 8.10 8.08 4.47
C PRO A 35 8.96 8.79 5.51
N PRO A 36 9.02 8.29 6.76
CA PRO A 36 9.81 8.90 7.83
C PRO A 36 11.30 9.02 7.51
N HIS A 37 11.84 8.12 6.68
CA HIS A 37 13.25 8.13 6.29
C HIS A 37 13.56 9.12 5.15
N GLY A 38 12.54 9.83 4.64
CA GLY A 38 12.68 10.74 3.52
C GLY A 38 12.68 10.04 2.16
N GLY A 39 12.90 10.82 1.11
CA GLY A 39 12.91 10.30 -0.25
C GLY A 39 11.59 10.53 -0.98
N ALA A 40 11.62 10.38 -2.29
CA ALA A 40 10.49 10.63 -3.20
C ALA A 40 9.84 9.34 -3.71
N GLY A 41 10.09 8.20 -3.03
CA GLY A 41 9.61 6.89 -3.45
C GLY A 41 10.54 6.21 -4.43
N PHE A 42 10.13 5.01 -4.86
CA PHE A 42 10.92 4.16 -5.75
C PHE A 42 10.29 4.12 -7.15
N HIS A 43 11.14 4.27 -8.17
CA HIS A 43 10.77 4.09 -9.56
C HIS A 43 11.82 3.21 -10.25
N TRP A 44 11.38 2.24 -11.04
CA TRP A 44 12.28 1.37 -11.81
C TRP A 44 13.21 2.19 -12.72
N THR A 45 12.74 3.34 -13.19
CA THR A 45 13.53 4.25 -14.02
C THR A 45 14.68 4.91 -13.27
N ASP A 46 14.70 4.86 -11.93
CA ASP A 46 15.85 5.29 -11.12
C ASP A 46 17.01 4.30 -11.25
N ILE A 47 16.70 3.03 -11.56
CA ILE A 47 17.69 2.00 -11.82
C ILE A 47 18.18 2.11 -13.27
N ASP A 48 17.24 2.18 -14.22
CA ASP A 48 17.51 2.24 -15.66
C ASP A 48 16.35 2.98 -16.36
N PRO A 49 16.63 4.08 -17.07
CA PRO A 49 15.58 4.78 -17.81
C PRO A 49 14.84 3.89 -18.82
N ALA A 50 15.47 2.79 -19.28
CA ALA A 50 14.87 1.84 -20.21
C ALA A 50 14.05 0.73 -19.51
N ALA A 51 13.89 0.78 -18.20
CA ALA A 51 13.22 -0.27 -17.42
C ALA A 51 11.83 -0.69 -17.96
N PRO A 52 10.95 0.23 -18.42
CA PRO A 52 9.67 -0.18 -19.01
C PRO A 52 9.79 -1.13 -20.21
N GLY A 53 10.92 -1.13 -20.89
CA GLY A 53 11.19 -2.01 -22.03
C GLY A 53 12.10 -3.19 -21.72
N TRP A 54 12.36 -3.48 -20.45
CA TRP A 54 13.23 -4.59 -20.04
C TRP A 54 12.74 -5.94 -20.54
N THR A 55 13.70 -6.80 -20.85
CA THR A 55 13.45 -8.24 -21.00
C THR A 55 13.14 -8.86 -19.63
N PHE A 56 12.66 -10.09 -19.65
CA PHE A 56 12.41 -10.83 -18.42
C PHE A 56 13.69 -10.98 -17.57
N ASP A 57 14.81 -11.27 -18.20
CA ASP A 57 16.09 -11.42 -17.48
C ASP A 57 16.57 -10.11 -16.87
N GLN A 58 16.40 -9.00 -17.58
CA GLN A 58 16.73 -7.67 -17.06
C GLN A 58 15.87 -7.32 -15.84
N TYR A 59 14.59 -7.63 -15.89
CA TYR A 59 13.69 -7.46 -14.75
C TYR A 59 14.13 -8.30 -13.55
N ARG A 60 14.45 -9.58 -13.79
CA ARG A 60 14.90 -10.48 -12.74
C ARG A 60 16.17 -9.97 -12.06
N GLU A 61 17.13 -9.48 -12.81
CA GLU A 61 18.34 -8.85 -12.27
C GLU A 61 18.01 -7.54 -11.52
N GLY A 62 17.10 -6.74 -12.07
CA GLY A 62 16.68 -5.47 -11.47
C GLY A 62 16.09 -5.63 -10.07
N LEU A 63 15.44 -6.75 -9.79
CA LEU A 63 14.93 -7.06 -8.44
C LEU A 63 16.04 -7.12 -7.38
N HIS A 64 17.27 -7.42 -7.78
CA HIS A 64 18.43 -7.51 -6.88
C HIS A 64 19.29 -6.23 -6.88
N HIS A 65 18.90 -5.21 -7.62
CA HIS A 65 19.61 -3.94 -7.61
C HIS A 65 19.55 -3.31 -6.22
N PRO A 66 20.63 -2.68 -5.73
CA PRO A 66 20.65 -2.06 -4.38
C PRO A 66 19.50 -1.09 -4.10
N LEU A 67 19.05 -0.33 -5.09
CA LEU A 67 17.90 0.57 -4.93
C LEU A 67 16.59 -0.20 -4.69
N ALA A 68 16.38 -1.29 -5.44
CA ALA A 68 15.19 -2.15 -5.28
C ALA A 68 15.22 -2.86 -3.92
N GLU A 69 16.38 -3.41 -3.53
CA GLU A 69 16.54 -4.07 -2.23
C GLU A 69 16.29 -3.11 -1.06
N ARG A 70 16.78 -1.89 -1.14
CA ARG A 70 16.59 -0.88 -0.10
C ARG A 70 15.12 -0.49 0.03
N GLN A 71 14.44 -0.26 -1.08
CA GLN A 71 13.02 0.09 -1.05
C GLN A 71 12.18 -1.07 -0.54
N PHE A 72 12.46 -2.29 -0.99
CA PHE A 72 11.77 -3.47 -0.49
C PHE A 72 11.93 -3.64 1.02
N ALA A 73 13.14 -3.46 1.54
CA ALA A 73 13.40 -3.55 2.97
C ALA A 73 12.61 -2.51 3.77
N ALA A 74 12.55 -1.27 3.28
CA ALA A 74 11.78 -0.20 3.92
C ALA A 74 10.28 -0.50 3.93
N ASP A 75 9.74 -0.96 2.82
CA ASP A 75 8.31 -1.32 2.72
C ASP A 75 7.99 -2.51 3.63
N LEU A 76 8.85 -3.52 3.64
CA LEU A 76 8.65 -4.70 4.49
C LEU A 76 8.71 -4.35 5.97
N ASP A 77 9.64 -3.47 6.37
CA ASP A 77 9.71 -3.00 7.76
C ASP A 77 8.43 -2.27 8.17
N ALA A 78 7.89 -1.45 7.28
CA ALA A 78 6.62 -0.76 7.52
C ALA A 78 5.44 -1.74 7.63
N LEU A 79 5.39 -2.74 6.75
CA LEU A 79 4.37 -3.80 6.81
C LEU A 79 4.45 -4.60 8.11
N ARG A 80 5.65 -4.89 8.59
CA ARG A 80 5.87 -5.60 9.86
C ARG A 80 5.49 -4.75 11.07
N TRP A 81 5.79 -3.46 11.01
CA TRP A 81 5.44 -2.49 12.06
C TRP A 81 3.93 -2.34 12.22
N ALA A 82 3.20 -2.31 11.10
CA ALA A 82 1.76 -2.09 11.10
C ALA A 82 1.00 -3.31 11.66
N ASP A 83 -0.08 -3.06 12.37
CA ASP A 83 -1.04 -4.08 12.77
C ASP A 83 -2.27 -4.11 11.88
N THR A 84 -2.46 -3.09 11.07
CA THR A 84 -3.62 -2.90 10.22
C THR A 84 -3.19 -2.38 8.84
N CYS A 85 -3.86 -2.85 7.79
CA CYS A 85 -3.72 -2.34 6.43
C CYS A 85 -5.04 -1.75 5.96
N VAL A 86 -4.96 -0.59 5.34
CA VAL A 86 -6.08 0.00 4.60
C VAL A 86 -5.70 0.01 3.13
N LEU A 87 -6.40 -0.78 2.33
CA LEU A 87 -6.22 -0.83 0.88
C LEU A 87 -7.17 0.16 0.22
N VAL A 88 -6.62 1.19 -0.41
CA VAL A 88 -7.42 2.26 -1.03
C VAL A 88 -7.49 2.06 -2.54
N LEU A 89 -8.68 1.78 -3.05
CA LEU A 89 -8.92 1.63 -4.49
C LEU A 89 -9.14 2.99 -5.17
N PRO A 90 -8.85 3.12 -6.47
CA PRO A 90 -8.23 2.12 -7.32
C PRO A 90 -6.72 2.01 -7.10
N CYS A 91 -6.21 0.80 -7.21
CA CYS A 91 -4.78 0.56 -7.07
C CYS A 91 -4.37 -0.73 -7.79
N GLY A 92 -3.07 -0.88 -7.98
CA GLY A 92 -2.52 -1.97 -8.78
C GLY A 92 -1.96 -3.14 -7.96
N ARG A 93 -0.98 -3.78 -8.58
CA ARG A 93 -0.44 -5.06 -8.10
C ARG A 93 0.30 -4.96 -6.77
N SER A 94 1.13 -3.94 -6.58
CA SER A 94 1.91 -3.77 -5.34
C SER A 94 1.01 -3.65 -4.12
N ALA A 95 0.03 -2.77 -4.18
CA ALA A 95 -0.88 -2.54 -3.07
C ALA A 95 -1.69 -3.80 -2.73
N HIS A 96 -2.18 -4.52 -3.74
CA HIS A 96 -2.90 -5.77 -3.52
C HIS A 96 -1.99 -6.86 -2.93
N THR A 97 -0.73 -6.93 -3.38
CA THR A 97 0.25 -7.87 -2.82
C THR A 97 0.51 -7.58 -1.34
N GLU A 98 0.68 -6.32 -1.00
CA GLU A 98 0.90 -5.88 0.38
C GLU A 98 -0.30 -6.19 1.28
N ALA A 99 -1.51 -5.88 0.83
CA ALA A 99 -2.73 -6.19 1.57
C ALA A 99 -2.92 -7.70 1.77
N GLY A 100 -2.64 -8.49 0.74
CA GLY A 100 -2.70 -9.95 0.80
C GLY A 100 -1.68 -10.51 1.78
N TRP A 101 -0.45 -9.97 1.80
CA TRP A 101 0.56 -10.37 2.77
C TRP A 101 0.12 -10.07 4.21
N MET A 102 -0.46 -8.88 4.44
CA MET A 102 -0.95 -8.49 5.75
C MET A 102 -2.07 -9.43 6.23
N ALA A 103 -3.02 -9.76 5.36
CA ALA A 103 -4.08 -10.71 5.69
C ALA A 103 -3.51 -12.11 6.01
N GLY A 104 -2.57 -12.58 5.21
CA GLY A 104 -1.89 -13.85 5.43
C GLY A 104 -1.06 -13.90 6.70
N ALA A 105 -0.56 -12.75 7.15
CA ALA A 105 0.16 -12.61 8.41
C ALA A 105 -0.77 -12.50 9.64
N GLY A 106 -2.08 -12.61 9.45
CA GLY A 106 -3.06 -12.52 10.53
C GLY A 106 -3.33 -11.10 10.99
N LYS A 107 -2.95 -10.11 10.21
CA LYS A 107 -3.19 -8.69 10.52
C LYS A 107 -4.53 -8.24 9.96
N ARG A 108 -5.05 -7.16 10.52
CA ARG A 108 -6.33 -6.61 10.09
C ARG A 108 -6.19 -5.91 8.73
N VAL A 109 -7.11 -6.17 7.81
CA VAL A 109 -7.13 -5.52 6.50
C VAL A 109 -8.55 -5.04 6.19
N ILE A 110 -8.68 -3.76 5.83
CA ILE A 110 -9.93 -3.18 5.34
C ILE A 110 -9.67 -2.62 3.94
N VAL A 111 -10.52 -2.98 2.99
CA VAL A 111 -10.49 -2.36 1.67
C VAL A 111 -11.47 -1.20 1.63
N TYR A 112 -10.98 -0.03 1.20
CA TYR A 112 -11.79 1.18 1.04
C TYR A 112 -12.03 1.42 -0.45
N ILE A 113 -13.30 1.48 -0.84
CA ILE A 113 -13.75 1.63 -2.22
C ILE A 113 -14.52 2.95 -2.35
N PRO A 114 -13.81 4.09 -2.57
CA PRO A 114 -14.46 5.40 -2.67
C PRO A 114 -15.38 5.54 -3.88
N GLU A 115 -15.09 4.79 -4.94
CA GLU A 115 -15.96 4.67 -6.11
C GLU A 115 -15.95 3.21 -6.57
N MET A 116 -17.11 2.72 -6.95
CA MET A 116 -17.26 1.31 -7.29
C MET A 116 -16.35 0.89 -8.43
N GLN A 117 -15.62 -0.19 -8.20
CA GLN A 117 -14.77 -0.87 -9.17
C GLN A 117 -15.45 -2.16 -9.65
N GLU A 118 -14.82 -2.88 -10.58
CA GLU A 118 -15.22 -4.23 -10.89
C GLU A 118 -15.18 -5.08 -9.61
N PRO A 119 -16.24 -5.87 -9.31
CA PRO A 119 -16.26 -6.70 -8.10
C PRO A 119 -15.10 -7.69 -8.04
N GLU A 120 -14.52 -7.87 -6.85
CA GLU A 120 -13.43 -8.80 -6.61
C GLU A 120 -13.76 -9.73 -5.45
N LEU A 121 -13.84 -11.03 -5.76
CA LEU A 121 -14.20 -12.05 -4.78
C LEU A 121 -13.18 -12.17 -3.64
N MET A 122 -11.91 -12.01 -3.95
CA MET A 122 -10.84 -12.28 -2.98
C MET A 122 -10.73 -11.24 -1.86
N TYR A 123 -11.46 -10.13 -1.94
CA TYR A 123 -11.62 -9.22 -0.80
C TYR A 123 -12.32 -9.86 0.40
N LYS A 124 -12.92 -11.03 0.21
CA LYS A 124 -13.43 -11.85 1.33
C LYS A 124 -12.35 -12.35 2.28
N LEU A 125 -11.08 -12.31 1.88
CA LEU A 125 -9.95 -12.57 2.76
C LEU A 125 -9.74 -11.47 3.80
N PHE A 126 -10.26 -10.28 3.53
CA PHE A 126 -10.08 -9.12 4.39
C PHE A 126 -11.18 -9.04 5.45
N ASP A 127 -10.94 -8.23 6.47
CA ASP A 127 -11.86 -8.10 7.61
C ASP A 127 -13.07 -7.22 7.32
N GLY A 128 -12.97 -6.36 6.31
CA GLY A 128 -14.08 -5.51 5.93
C GLY A 128 -13.89 -4.79 4.61
N VAL A 129 -15.02 -4.29 4.11
CA VAL A 129 -15.12 -3.48 2.90
C VAL A 129 -15.87 -2.20 3.28
N ALA A 130 -15.26 -1.04 3.06
CA ALA A 130 -15.85 0.26 3.37
C ALA A 130 -16.08 1.06 2.08
N GLY A 131 -17.26 1.64 1.94
CA GLY A 131 -17.63 2.47 0.78
C GLY A 131 -17.50 3.97 1.03
N THR A 132 -17.38 4.38 2.30
CA THR A 132 -17.18 5.77 2.71
C THR A 132 -16.06 5.88 3.73
N LEU A 133 -15.50 7.10 3.88
CA LEU A 133 -14.48 7.34 4.91
C LEU A 133 -15.04 7.12 6.32
N ASP A 134 -16.30 7.50 6.56
CA ASP A 134 -16.92 7.31 7.87
C ASP A 134 -17.07 5.81 8.20
N GLU A 135 -17.45 5.00 7.23
CA GLU A 135 -17.46 3.54 7.41
C GLU A 135 -16.08 2.99 7.70
N LEU A 136 -15.06 3.46 6.94
CA LEU A 136 -13.68 3.04 7.15
C LEU A 136 -13.23 3.35 8.58
N ILE A 137 -13.42 4.57 9.04
CA ILE A 137 -13.05 5.00 10.39
C ILE A 137 -13.80 4.18 11.45
N ALA A 138 -15.08 3.92 11.23
CA ALA A 138 -15.90 3.17 12.18
C ALA A 138 -15.46 1.71 12.33
N THR A 139 -14.81 1.12 11.30
CA THR A 139 -14.32 -0.27 11.37
C THR A 139 -12.97 -0.40 12.07
N LEU A 140 -12.30 0.68 12.32
CA LEU A 140 -10.99 0.72 12.97
C LEU A 140 -11.14 1.09 14.45
#